data_5509e84e823a4cfd52d7e4854fd5c473
#
_entry.id   5509e84e823a4cfd52d7e4854fd5c473
#
_cell.length_a   1.000
_cell.length_b   1.000
_cell.length_c   1.000
_cell.angle_alpha   90.00
_cell.angle_beta   90.00
_cell.angle_gamma   90.00
#
_symmetry.space_group_name_H-M   'P 1'
#
loop_
_entity.id
_entity.type
_entity.pdbx_description
1 polymer ?
#
loop_
_entity_poly.entity_id
_entity_poly.type
_entity_poly.pdbx_seq_one_letter_code
_entity_poly.pdbx_strand_id
1 'polypeptide(L)'
;MVVENSNLNDIAEIFRLYRLAKEYQKIKFPENQWPEFDKELIATEIAENRQFKILIGDKIACIWAITYSDSQIWEGSENDTAIYIHRIATNPEFRGNNFVQAITDWAIDFARQKDKQFIRMDTCGNNERLINHYQSCGFKYLGMKKLKNTSELPIHYHNADVCFFEIKLK
;
A
#
# COMPACT_ATOMS: atom_id res chain seq x y z
N MET A 1 12.09 6.96 -14.79
CA MET A 1 11.22 6.29 -13.83
C MET A 1 10.06 5.66 -14.62
N VAL A 2 9.87 4.36 -14.48
CA VAL A 2 8.85 3.58 -15.22
C VAL A 2 8.05 2.77 -14.22
N VAL A 3 6.72 2.75 -14.37
CA VAL A 3 5.80 1.88 -13.59
C VAL A 3 5.47 0.66 -14.42
N GLU A 4 5.62 -0.52 -13.83
CA GLU A 4 5.34 -1.81 -14.45
C GLU A 4 4.68 -2.78 -13.48
N ASN A 5 3.99 -3.79 -14.03
CA ASN A 5 3.63 -4.96 -13.25
C ASN A 5 4.88 -5.73 -12.84
N SER A 6 4.90 -6.22 -11.61
CA SER A 6 5.92 -7.19 -11.19
C SER A 6 5.70 -8.54 -11.86
N ASN A 7 6.77 -9.31 -12.00
CA ASN A 7 6.73 -10.67 -12.52
C ASN A 7 7.45 -11.64 -11.56
N LEU A 8 7.41 -12.94 -11.86
CA LEU A 8 7.94 -13.96 -10.96
C LEU A 8 9.46 -13.83 -10.69
N ASN A 9 10.22 -13.22 -11.60
CA ASN A 9 11.65 -12.97 -11.40
C ASN A 9 11.90 -11.88 -10.35
N ASP A 10 10.91 -11.05 -10.04
CA ASP A 10 11.00 -9.97 -9.06
C ASP A 10 10.77 -10.45 -7.62
N ILE A 11 10.28 -11.70 -7.41
CA ILE A 11 9.87 -12.21 -6.08
C ILE A 11 10.99 -12.06 -5.04
N ALA A 12 12.22 -12.41 -5.37
CA ALA A 12 13.33 -12.30 -4.43
C ALA A 12 13.58 -10.84 -3.99
N GLU A 13 13.50 -9.90 -4.92
CA GLU A 13 13.66 -8.48 -4.65
C GLU A 13 12.48 -7.90 -3.87
N ILE A 14 11.24 -8.30 -4.19
CA ILE A 14 10.04 -7.93 -3.44
C ILE A 14 10.18 -8.30 -1.97
N PHE A 15 10.58 -9.56 -1.67
CA PHE A 15 10.80 -9.99 -0.30
C PHE A 15 11.97 -9.27 0.37
N ARG A 16 13.03 -8.95 -0.37
CA ARG A 16 14.13 -8.14 0.15
C ARG A 16 13.63 -6.77 0.59
N LEU A 17 12.81 -6.10 -0.22
CA LEU A 17 12.25 -4.78 0.09
C LEU A 17 11.27 -4.83 1.25
N TYR A 18 10.41 -5.85 1.34
CA TYR A 18 9.52 -6.02 2.49
C TYR A 18 10.31 -6.25 3.79
N ARG A 19 11.38 -7.05 3.77
CA ARG A 19 12.24 -7.25 4.92
C ARG A 19 12.90 -5.94 5.38
N LEU A 20 13.44 -5.16 4.45
CA LEU A 20 14.04 -3.85 4.76
C LEU A 20 13.01 -2.85 5.32
N ALA A 21 11.79 -2.85 4.78
CA ALA A 21 10.69 -2.05 5.32
C ALA A 21 10.34 -2.47 6.75
N LYS A 22 10.23 -3.77 7.01
CA LYS A 22 9.95 -4.33 8.32
C LYS A 22 11.06 -3.99 9.34
N GLU A 23 12.32 -4.13 8.97
CA GLU A 23 13.46 -3.73 9.81
C GLU A 23 13.42 -2.24 10.17
N TYR A 24 13.09 -1.38 9.22
CA TYR A 24 12.88 0.04 9.47
C TYR A 24 11.72 0.30 10.42
N GLN A 25 10.58 -0.37 10.22
CA GLN A 25 9.41 -0.26 11.10
C GLN A 25 9.74 -0.72 12.52
N LYS A 26 10.49 -1.81 12.67
CA LYS A 26 10.93 -2.32 13.98
C LYS A 26 11.69 -1.27 14.80
N ILE A 27 12.47 -0.44 14.16
CA ILE A 27 13.25 0.63 14.81
C ILE A 27 12.39 1.84 15.10
N LYS A 28 11.53 2.25 14.16
CA LYS A 28 10.78 3.51 14.21
C LYS A 28 9.36 3.38 14.75
N PHE A 29 8.73 2.22 14.56
CA PHE A 29 7.33 1.97 14.87
C PHE A 29 7.14 0.53 15.38
N PRO A 30 7.76 0.16 16.53
CA PRO A 30 7.85 -1.24 16.98
C PRO A 30 6.49 -1.92 17.19
N GLU A 31 5.43 -1.15 17.43
CA GLU A 31 4.08 -1.67 17.67
C GLU A 31 3.28 -1.91 16.36
N ASN A 32 3.77 -1.43 15.23
CA ASN A 32 3.05 -1.45 13.94
C ASN A 32 3.86 -2.11 12.83
N GLN A 33 4.64 -3.12 13.17
CA GLN A 33 5.46 -3.85 12.19
C GLN A 33 4.59 -4.73 11.29
N TRP A 34 4.96 -4.78 10.00
CA TRP A 34 4.40 -5.78 9.10
C TRP A 34 4.75 -7.21 9.53
N PRO A 35 3.84 -8.17 9.30
CA PRO A 35 4.17 -9.59 9.45
C PRO A 35 5.12 -10.05 8.34
N GLU A 36 5.52 -11.31 8.41
CA GLU A 36 6.05 -12.00 7.22
C GLU A 36 4.91 -12.24 6.24
N PHE A 37 5.11 -11.89 4.98
CA PHE A 37 4.12 -12.13 3.92
C PHE A 37 4.35 -13.50 3.29
N ASP A 38 3.27 -14.19 2.96
CA ASP A 38 3.32 -15.48 2.31
C ASP A 38 3.78 -15.35 0.84
N LYS A 39 4.62 -16.28 0.41
CA LYS A 39 5.09 -16.34 -0.97
C LYS A 39 3.96 -16.63 -1.96
N GLU A 40 2.98 -17.44 -1.56
CA GLU A 40 1.81 -17.74 -2.38
C GLU A 40 0.93 -16.50 -2.58
N LEU A 41 0.76 -15.67 -1.55
CA LEU A 41 0.08 -14.39 -1.66
C LEU A 41 0.71 -13.50 -2.73
N ILE A 42 2.03 -13.32 -2.66
CA ILE A 42 2.75 -12.47 -3.61
C ILE A 42 2.72 -13.05 -5.03
N ALA A 43 2.86 -14.36 -5.19
CA ALA A 43 2.76 -15.04 -6.47
C ALA A 43 1.36 -14.89 -7.10
N THR A 44 0.30 -14.98 -6.28
CA THR A 44 -1.08 -14.75 -6.71
C THR A 44 -1.29 -13.32 -7.15
N GLU A 45 -0.82 -12.34 -6.40
CA GLU A 45 -0.91 -10.92 -6.76
C GLU A 45 -0.18 -10.61 -8.08
N ILE A 46 0.96 -11.23 -8.31
CA ILE A 46 1.69 -11.13 -9.58
C ILE A 46 0.86 -11.73 -10.72
N ALA A 47 0.34 -12.94 -10.54
CA ALA A 47 -0.46 -13.64 -11.56
C ALA A 47 -1.74 -12.86 -11.92
N GLU A 48 -2.33 -12.16 -10.96
CA GLU A 48 -3.52 -11.32 -11.12
C GLU A 48 -3.21 -9.87 -11.55
N ASN A 49 -1.96 -9.54 -11.84
CA ASN A 49 -1.51 -8.19 -12.20
C ASN A 49 -1.85 -7.12 -11.15
N ARG A 50 -1.71 -7.48 -9.87
CA ARG A 50 -1.99 -6.61 -8.71
C ARG A 50 -0.73 -6.20 -7.94
N GLN A 51 0.43 -6.71 -8.29
CA GLN A 51 1.73 -6.33 -7.73
C GLN A 51 2.48 -5.46 -8.74
N PHE A 52 2.92 -4.29 -8.32
CA PHE A 52 3.56 -3.28 -9.16
C PHE A 52 4.94 -2.87 -8.65
N LYS A 53 5.73 -2.31 -9.55
CA LYS A 53 7.06 -1.78 -9.26
C LYS A 53 7.32 -0.48 -10.01
N ILE A 54 8.19 0.35 -9.42
CA ILE A 54 8.83 1.47 -10.10
C ILE A 54 10.26 1.08 -10.38
N LEU A 55 10.69 1.25 -11.63
CA LEU A 55 12.08 1.09 -12.07
C LEU A 55 12.77 2.45 -12.23
N ILE A 56 14.01 2.52 -11.76
CA ILE A 56 14.97 3.58 -12.07
C ILE A 56 16.22 2.90 -12.64
N GLY A 57 16.45 3.09 -13.94
CA GLY A 57 17.38 2.22 -14.67
C GLY A 57 16.85 0.77 -14.69
N ASP A 58 17.72 -0.16 -14.29
CA ASP A 58 17.46 -1.59 -14.17
C ASP A 58 17.10 -2.04 -12.75
N LYS A 59 17.01 -1.10 -11.79
CA LYS A 59 16.75 -1.40 -10.39
C LYS A 59 15.30 -1.13 -9.99
N ILE A 60 14.76 -2.00 -9.15
CA ILE A 60 13.47 -1.77 -8.49
C ILE A 60 13.68 -0.74 -7.37
N ALA A 61 13.05 0.42 -7.54
CA ALA A 61 13.15 1.54 -6.61
C ALA A 61 12.01 1.57 -5.59
N CYS A 62 10.83 1.10 -5.96
CA CYS A 62 9.66 1.01 -5.09
C CYS A 62 8.71 -0.09 -5.57
N ILE A 63 7.98 -0.69 -4.65
CA ILE A 63 6.94 -1.68 -4.93
C ILE A 63 5.67 -1.36 -4.16
N TRP A 64 4.52 -1.78 -4.68
CA TRP A 64 3.23 -1.78 -3.99
C TRP A 64 2.30 -2.83 -4.59
N ALA A 65 1.26 -3.16 -3.85
CA ALA A 65 0.18 -4.01 -4.33
C ALA A 65 -1.16 -3.27 -4.32
N ILE A 66 -2.14 -3.78 -5.05
CA ILE A 66 -3.52 -3.32 -4.98
C ILE A 66 -4.48 -4.48 -4.76
N THR A 67 -5.65 -4.15 -4.19
CA THR A 67 -6.84 -5.01 -4.20
C THR A 67 -8.03 -4.21 -4.72
N TYR A 68 -9.08 -4.93 -5.12
CA TYR A 68 -10.34 -4.32 -5.58
C TYR A 68 -11.45 -4.41 -4.53
N SER A 69 -11.18 -5.07 -3.41
CA SER A 69 -12.08 -5.18 -2.27
C SER A 69 -11.25 -5.26 -0.99
N ASP A 70 -11.72 -4.60 0.06
CA ASP A 70 -11.07 -4.59 1.37
C ASP A 70 -12.10 -4.33 2.49
N SER A 71 -13.21 -5.04 2.44
CA SER A 71 -14.39 -4.83 3.29
C SER A 71 -14.12 -5.04 4.78
N GLN A 72 -13.13 -5.85 5.14
CA GLN A 72 -12.77 -6.09 6.54
C GLN A 72 -12.12 -4.87 7.18
N ILE A 73 -11.39 -4.06 6.39
CA ILE A 73 -10.75 -2.82 6.84
C ILE A 73 -11.68 -1.63 6.55
N TRP A 74 -12.26 -1.58 5.35
CA TRP A 74 -13.15 -0.52 4.89
C TRP A 74 -14.62 -0.90 5.06
N GLU A 75 -15.04 -1.10 6.31
CA GLU A 75 -16.41 -1.45 6.67
C GLU A 75 -17.44 -0.47 6.09
N GLY A 76 -18.52 -0.99 5.52
CA GLY A 76 -19.61 -0.19 4.95
C GLY A 76 -19.34 0.37 3.54
N SER A 77 -18.28 -0.08 2.88
CA SER A 77 -17.89 0.35 1.53
C SER A 77 -18.08 -0.73 0.46
N GLU A 78 -18.88 -1.75 0.74
CA GLU A 78 -19.06 -2.94 -0.12
C GLU A 78 -19.66 -2.60 -1.49
N ASN A 79 -20.40 -1.49 -1.59
CA ASN A 79 -21.00 -1.01 -2.83
C ASN A 79 -20.13 -0.02 -3.60
N ASP A 80 -18.98 0.38 -3.04
CA ASP A 80 -18.08 1.31 -3.68
C ASP A 80 -17.16 0.59 -4.67
N THR A 81 -16.92 1.21 -5.82
CA THR A 81 -15.91 0.72 -6.75
C THR A 81 -14.58 1.41 -6.48
N ALA A 82 -13.63 0.68 -5.91
CA ALA A 82 -12.36 1.24 -5.47
C ALA A 82 -11.16 0.38 -5.87
N ILE A 83 -9.99 0.99 -5.88
CA ILE A 83 -8.71 0.29 -5.71
C ILE A 83 -8.16 0.64 -4.33
N TYR A 84 -7.59 -0.35 -3.68
CA TYR A 84 -6.96 -0.22 -2.37
C TYR A 84 -5.46 -0.46 -2.52
N ILE A 85 -4.65 0.54 -2.17
CA ILE A 85 -3.18 0.47 -2.28
C ILE A 85 -2.63 -0.11 -0.98
N HIS A 86 -1.80 -1.13 -1.11
CA HIS A 86 -1.19 -1.85 0.00
C HIS A 86 0.33 -1.93 -0.12
N ARG A 87 0.99 -1.98 1.02
CA ARG A 87 2.40 -2.38 1.18
C ARG A 87 3.38 -1.62 0.29
N ILE A 88 3.26 -0.28 0.26
CA ILE A 88 4.28 0.53 -0.40
C ILE A 88 5.62 0.33 0.31
N ALA A 89 6.61 -0.19 -0.41
CA ALA A 89 7.96 -0.40 0.11
C ALA A 89 9.00 0.23 -0.82
N THR A 90 9.72 1.20 -0.28
CA THR A 90 10.77 1.92 -1.02
C THR A 90 12.12 1.26 -0.78
N ASN A 91 12.86 1.01 -1.84
CA ASN A 91 14.27 0.62 -1.76
C ASN A 91 15.07 1.77 -1.13
N PRO A 92 15.78 1.51 -0.03
CA PRO A 92 16.53 2.55 0.70
C PRO A 92 17.50 3.37 -0.15
N GLU A 93 18.07 2.78 -1.22
CA GLU A 93 18.96 3.48 -2.15
C GLU A 93 18.28 4.64 -2.89
N PHE A 94 16.95 4.60 -3.00
CA PHE A 94 16.16 5.58 -3.75
C PHE A 94 15.24 6.43 -2.84
N ARG A 95 15.52 6.53 -1.55
CA ARG A 95 14.75 7.39 -0.65
C ARG A 95 14.81 8.85 -1.11
N GLY A 96 13.73 9.59 -0.85
CA GLY A 96 13.61 11.01 -1.21
C GLY A 96 13.06 11.28 -2.61
N ASN A 97 12.75 10.27 -3.41
CA ASN A 97 12.16 10.43 -4.75
C ASN A 97 10.62 10.60 -4.76
N ASN A 98 10.00 10.77 -3.60
CA ASN A 98 8.55 10.96 -3.47
C ASN A 98 7.69 9.94 -4.25
N PHE A 99 7.99 8.65 -4.09
CA PHE A 99 7.29 7.60 -4.83
C PHE A 99 5.79 7.53 -4.53
N VAL A 100 5.35 7.98 -3.35
CA VAL A 100 3.92 8.05 -3.05
C VAL A 100 3.20 8.96 -4.04
N GLN A 101 3.75 10.11 -4.41
CA GLN A 101 3.17 10.96 -5.45
C GLN A 101 3.11 10.25 -6.79
N ALA A 102 4.20 9.59 -7.21
CA ALA A 102 4.23 8.85 -8.46
C ALA A 102 3.21 7.69 -8.49
N ILE A 103 3.05 6.99 -7.36
CA ILE A 103 2.05 5.93 -7.21
C ILE A 103 0.63 6.53 -7.26
N THR A 104 0.42 7.69 -6.63
CA THR A 104 -0.87 8.38 -6.65
C THR A 104 -1.27 8.80 -8.06
N ASP A 105 -0.34 9.41 -8.81
CA ASP A 105 -0.59 9.84 -10.19
C ASP A 105 -0.92 8.63 -11.09
N TRP A 106 -0.13 7.56 -10.98
CA TRP A 106 -0.41 6.30 -11.66
C TRP A 106 -1.77 5.71 -11.25
N ALA A 107 -2.09 5.72 -9.95
CA ALA A 107 -3.33 5.14 -9.43
C ALA A 107 -4.58 5.88 -9.94
N ILE A 108 -4.50 7.20 -10.10
CA ILE A 108 -5.59 8.01 -10.68
C ILE A 108 -5.89 7.56 -12.11
N ASP A 109 -4.85 7.43 -12.95
CA ASP A 109 -5.03 7.02 -14.33
C ASP A 109 -5.47 5.55 -14.44
N PHE A 110 -4.88 4.67 -13.63
CA PHE A 110 -5.24 3.25 -13.57
C PHE A 110 -6.70 3.06 -13.11
N ALA A 111 -7.12 3.75 -12.06
CA ALA A 111 -8.46 3.65 -11.52
C ALA A 111 -9.52 4.16 -12.52
N ARG A 112 -9.23 5.26 -13.25
CA ARG A 112 -10.09 5.76 -14.33
C ARG A 112 -10.25 4.75 -15.46
N GLN A 113 -9.16 4.12 -15.91
CA GLN A 113 -9.19 3.07 -16.93
C GLN A 113 -10.00 1.83 -16.50
N LYS A 114 -10.15 1.62 -15.20
CA LYS A 114 -10.90 0.51 -14.59
C LYS A 114 -12.29 0.90 -14.08
N ASP A 115 -12.78 2.11 -14.43
CA ASP A 115 -14.07 2.64 -14.01
C ASP A 115 -14.26 2.61 -12.49
N LYS A 116 -13.18 2.91 -11.73
CA LYS A 116 -13.23 2.99 -10.28
C LYS A 116 -13.54 4.42 -9.81
N GLN A 117 -14.30 4.52 -8.74
CA GLN A 117 -14.72 5.80 -8.14
C GLN A 117 -13.76 6.29 -7.07
N PHE A 118 -13.02 5.37 -6.44
CA PHE A 118 -12.16 5.69 -5.31
C PHE A 118 -10.78 5.04 -5.42
N ILE A 119 -9.80 5.74 -4.89
CA ILE A 119 -8.48 5.20 -4.54
C ILE A 119 -8.36 5.30 -3.03
N ARG A 120 -8.07 4.19 -2.38
CA ARG A 120 -8.04 4.07 -0.92
C ARG A 120 -6.75 3.45 -0.43
N MET A 121 -6.36 3.85 0.76
CA MET A 121 -5.27 3.23 1.50
C MET A 121 -5.48 3.44 2.99
N ASP A 122 -4.87 2.57 3.77
CA ASP A 122 -4.86 2.66 5.22
C ASP A 122 -3.45 2.46 5.78
N THR A 123 -3.25 2.94 6.99
CA THR A 123 -2.01 2.71 7.74
C THR A 123 -2.31 2.44 9.20
N CYS A 124 -1.54 1.54 9.81
CA CYS A 124 -1.60 1.32 11.25
C CYS A 124 -0.73 2.35 11.99
N GLY A 125 -1.23 2.81 13.13
CA GLY A 125 -0.58 3.78 14.00
C GLY A 125 -0.87 5.23 13.66
N ASN A 126 -0.65 6.09 14.66
CA ASN A 126 -0.86 7.54 14.53
C ASN A 126 0.46 8.24 14.20
N ASN A 127 0.82 8.28 12.94
CA ASN A 127 2.02 8.94 12.45
C ASN A 127 1.68 10.22 11.70
N GLU A 128 1.69 11.37 12.39
CA GLU A 128 1.35 12.68 11.81
C GLU A 128 2.19 13.03 10.57
N ARG A 129 3.48 12.69 10.57
CA ARG A 129 4.35 12.95 9.41
C ARG A 129 3.88 12.17 8.19
N LEU A 130 3.45 10.92 8.37
CA LEU A 130 2.93 10.08 7.29
C LEU A 130 1.56 10.57 6.82
N ILE A 131 0.69 10.97 7.76
CA ILE A 131 -0.63 11.55 7.46
C ILE A 131 -0.45 12.81 6.59
N ASN A 132 0.40 13.74 7.02
CA ASN A 132 0.68 14.97 6.28
C ASN A 132 1.28 14.69 4.89
N HIS A 133 2.15 13.68 4.79
CA HIS A 133 2.73 13.27 3.52
C HIS A 133 1.68 12.75 2.54
N TYR A 134 0.77 11.88 2.97
CA TYR A 134 -0.31 11.38 2.12
C TYR A 134 -1.29 12.49 1.72
N GLN A 135 -1.60 13.40 2.63
CA GLN A 135 -2.43 14.57 2.29
C GLN A 135 -1.74 15.46 1.25
N SER A 136 -0.44 15.67 1.34
CA SER A 136 0.32 16.42 0.33
C SER A 136 0.37 15.73 -1.05
N CYS A 137 0.17 14.42 -1.10
CA CYS A 137 0.05 13.64 -2.32
C CYS A 137 -1.40 13.58 -2.88
N GLY A 138 -2.35 14.31 -2.28
CA GLY A 138 -3.72 14.43 -2.78
C GLY A 138 -4.77 13.56 -2.07
N PHE A 139 -4.38 12.75 -1.09
CA PHE A 139 -5.34 11.98 -0.31
C PHE A 139 -6.07 12.85 0.70
N LYS A 140 -7.38 12.63 0.83
CA LYS A 140 -8.16 13.13 1.96
C LYS A 140 -7.97 12.19 3.14
N TYR A 141 -7.55 12.71 4.30
CA TYR A 141 -7.53 11.97 5.54
C TYR A 141 -8.94 11.87 6.11
N LEU A 142 -9.42 10.66 6.33
CA LEU A 142 -10.78 10.39 6.81
C LEU A 142 -10.85 10.16 8.32
N GLY A 143 -9.74 10.22 9.01
CA GLY A 143 -9.65 9.97 10.44
C GLY A 143 -9.06 8.61 10.80
N MET A 144 -9.07 8.33 12.08
CA MET A 144 -8.48 7.16 12.70
C MET A 144 -9.54 6.40 13.48
N LYS A 145 -9.55 5.08 13.36
CA LYS A 145 -10.43 4.20 14.16
C LYS A 145 -9.78 2.85 14.45
N LYS A 146 -10.29 2.15 15.46
CA LYS A 146 -10.01 0.73 15.70
C LYS A 146 -11.02 -0.13 14.93
N LEU A 147 -10.53 -1.19 14.29
CA LEU A 147 -11.39 -2.13 13.59
C LEU A 147 -12.12 -3.02 14.59
N LYS A 148 -13.38 -3.37 14.28
CA LYS A 148 -14.23 -4.15 15.17
C LYS A 148 -13.88 -5.64 15.16
N ASN A 149 -13.59 -6.19 13.99
CA ASN A 149 -13.23 -7.60 13.82
C ASN A 149 -11.91 -7.71 13.05
N THR A 150 -10.87 -8.14 13.74
CA THR A 150 -9.51 -8.27 13.19
C THR A 150 -9.01 -9.71 13.16
N SER A 151 -9.86 -10.69 13.50
CA SER A 151 -9.44 -12.10 13.66
C SER A 151 -8.84 -12.71 12.39
N GLU A 152 -9.31 -12.29 11.22
CA GLU A 152 -8.83 -12.77 9.92
C GLU A 152 -7.84 -11.80 9.24
N LEU A 153 -7.56 -10.66 9.89
CA LEU A 153 -6.61 -9.69 9.39
C LEU A 153 -5.18 -10.01 9.86
N PRO A 154 -4.15 -9.55 9.14
CA PRO A 154 -2.78 -9.63 9.60
C PRO A 154 -2.61 -9.02 11.00
N ILE A 155 -1.71 -9.61 11.80
CA ILE A 155 -1.57 -9.29 13.23
C ILE A 155 -1.32 -7.80 13.54
N HIS A 156 -0.71 -7.07 12.62
CA HIS A 156 -0.45 -5.63 12.81
C HIS A 156 -1.71 -4.77 12.81
N TYR A 157 -2.88 -5.30 12.40
CA TYR A 157 -4.18 -4.65 12.54
C TYR A 157 -4.83 -4.90 13.90
N HIS A 158 -4.38 -5.92 14.64
CA HIS A 158 -4.98 -6.29 15.91
C HIS A 158 -4.72 -5.20 16.95
N ASN A 159 -5.78 -4.61 17.51
CA ASN A 159 -5.73 -3.49 18.45
C ASN A 159 -5.02 -2.21 17.95
N ALA A 160 -4.72 -2.13 16.65
CA ALA A 160 -4.10 -0.95 16.08
C ALA A 160 -5.11 0.18 15.87
N ASP A 161 -4.62 1.40 16.00
CA ASP A 161 -5.30 2.56 15.45
C ASP A 161 -5.03 2.59 13.94
N VAL A 162 -6.09 2.60 13.13
CA VAL A 162 -5.99 2.56 11.67
C VAL A 162 -6.41 3.91 11.10
N CYS A 163 -5.52 4.53 10.33
CA CYS A 163 -5.74 5.78 9.63
C CYS A 163 -6.20 5.50 8.19
N PHE A 164 -7.24 6.21 7.76
CA PHE A 164 -7.88 6.01 6.45
C PHE A 164 -7.66 7.19 5.51
N PHE A 165 -7.34 6.89 4.27
CA PHE A 165 -7.03 7.88 3.23
C PHE A 165 -7.79 7.55 1.94
N GLU A 166 -8.35 8.56 1.30
CA GLU A 166 -9.17 8.39 0.11
C GLU A 166 -8.95 9.50 -0.92
N ILE A 167 -8.93 9.13 -2.18
CA ILE A 167 -9.15 10.04 -3.30
C ILE A 167 -10.45 9.62 -3.98
N LYS A 168 -11.41 10.53 -4.07
CA LYS A 168 -12.63 10.36 -4.85
C LYS A 168 -12.40 10.87 -6.26
N LEU A 169 -12.57 10.00 -7.23
CA LEU A 169 -12.50 10.33 -8.65
C LEU A 169 -13.85 10.91 -9.13
N LYS A 170 -13.79 11.79 -10.09
CA LYS A 170 -14.98 12.38 -10.71
C LYS A 170 -15.51 11.48 -11.80
#